data_f832a7f4cfb18e6d8f6fa200bb25eee1
#
_entry.id   f832a7f4cfb18e6d8f6fa200bb25eee1
#
_cell.length_a   1.000
_cell.length_b   1.000
_cell.length_c   1.000
_cell.angle_alpha   90.00
_cell.angle_beta   90.00
_cell.angle_gamma   90.00
#
_symmetry.space_group_name_H-M   'P 1'
#
loop_
_entity.id
_entity.type
_entity.pdbx_description
1 polymer ?
#
loop_
_entity_poly.entity_id
_entity_poly.type
_entity_poly.pdbx_seq_one_letter_code
_entity_poly.pdbx_strand_id
1 'polypeptide(L)'
;MNFRTWIAQNDKGIVYNNKRIGEYEGIVHSLKDENLLKSFDDAVQAALMIDCIWFKNGKLMPAVMEVEHTTGVTSGLSRMKNFKDRFPPFPTRYVVVAPDEDREKVVQEANKPQFRDLDTRYFPYSAVEELYVLCQRRRLRGITEEFLDCYMEPVLQVG
;
A
#
# COMPACT_ATOMS: atom_id res chain seq x y z
N MET A 1 -8.30 9.73 7.81
CA MET A 1 -7.07 9.20 8.44
C MET A 1 -5.87 10.15 8.35
N ASN A 2 -6.00 11.25 7.63
CA ASN A 2 -4.94 12.25 7.40
C ASN A 2 -3.66 11.66 6.76
N PHE A 3 -3.79 10.62 5.96
CA PHE A 3 -2.69 10.14 5.13
C PHE A 3 -2.69 10.88 3.81
N ARG A 4 -1.49 11.19 3.32
CA ARG A 4 -1.27 11.55 1.92
C ARG A 4 -1.03 10.25 1.15
N THR A 5 -1.51 10.19 -0.09
CA THR A 5 -1.53 8.96 -0.85
C THR A 5 -0.85 9.14 -2.20
N TRP A 6 0.17 8.36 -2.47
CA TRP A 6 0.64 8.12 -3.83
C TRP A 6 -0.25 7.10 -4.51
N ILE A 7 -0.56 7.35 -5.76
CA ILE A 7 -1.24 6.41 -6.65
C ILE A 7 -0.40 6.29 -7.91
N ALA A 8 -0.28 5.09 -8.46
CA ALA A 8 0.47 4.84 -9.68
C ALA A 8 0.06 5.82 -10.79
N GLN A 9 1.03 6.26 -11.59
CA GLN A 9 0.81 7.33 -12.56
C GLN A 9 -0.30 7.02 -13.56
N ASN A 10 -0.42 5.76 -13.95
CA ASN A 10 -1.43 5.31 -14.91
C ASN A 10 -2.86 5.41 -14.35
N ASP A 11 -3.02 5.34 -13.02
CA ASP A 11 -4.31 5.31 -12.35
C ASP A 11 -4.81 6.71 -11.96
N LYS A 12 -3.92 7.72 -11.97
CA LYS A 12 -4.28 9.10 -11.63
C LYS A 12 -5.36 9.69 -12.54
N GLY A 13 -5.44 9.20 -13.79
CA GLY A 13 -6.43 9.61 -14.78
C GLY A 13 -7.82 9.01 -14.62
N ILE A 14 -7.98 7.97 -13.78
CA ILE A 14 -9.26 7.31 -13.54
C ILE A 14 -10.24 8.33 -12.93
N VAL A 15 -11.48 8.35 -13.46
CA VAL A 15 -12.52 9.25 -12.98
C VAL A 15 -13.38 8.52 -11.94
N TYR A 16 -13.49 9.12 -10.77
CA TYR A 16 -14.39 8.70 -9.70
C TYR A 16 -15.19 9.90 -9.20
N ASN A 17 -16.51 9.76 -9.08
CA ASN A 17 -17.42 10.86 -8.70
C ASN A 17 -17.17 12.16 -9.51
N ASN A 18 -17.09 12.04 -10.84
CA ASN A 18 -16.87 13.14 -11.78
C ASN A 18 -15.56 13.93 -11.61
N LYS A 19 -14.58 13.36 -10.91
CA LYS A 19 -13.26 13.96 -10.69
C LYS A 19 -12.17 12.92 -10.92
N ARG A 20 -11.04 13.31 -11.50
CA ARG A 20 -9.89 12.40 -11.64
C ARG A 20 -9.32 12.08 -10.27
N ILE A 21 -8.94 10.82 -10.04
CA ILE A 21 -8.38 10.39 -8.75
C ILE A 21 -7.16 11.23 -8.38
N GLY A 22 -6.28 11.53 -9.34
CA GLY A 22 -5.09 12.35 -9.11
C GLY A 22 -5.36 13.80 -8.65
N GLU A 23 -6.59 14.29 -8.78
CA GLU A 23 -6.98 15.65 -8.40
C GLU A 23 -7.60 15.74 -7.00
N TYR A 24 -7.78 14.61 -6.31
CA TYR A 24 -8.32 14.62 -4.95
C TYR A 24 -7.31 15.18 -3.95
N GLU A 25 -7.84 15.87 -2.93
CA GLU A 25 -7.03 16.35 -1.82
C GLU A 25 -6.30 15.19 -1.13
N GLY A 26 -5.03 15.41 -0.80
CA GLY A 26 -4.18 14.40 -0.17
C GLY A 26 -3.46 13.47 -1.15
N ILE A 27 -3.70 13.58 -2.45
CA ILE A 27 -2.93 12.83 -3.44
C ILE A 27 -1.55 13.47 -3.63
N VAL A 28 -0.52 12.63 -3.58
CA VAL A 28 0.88 13.01 -3.83
C VAL A 28 1.09 13.15 -5.33
N HIS A 29 1.53 14.32 -5.78
CA HIS A 29 1.77 14.58 -7.20
C HIS A 29 3.12 14.01 -7.67
N SER A 30 4.16 14.13 -6.85
CA SER A 30 5.50 13.67 -7.16
C SER A 30 6.14 13.01 -5.94
N LEU A 31 6.69 11.81 -6.12
CA LEU A 31 7.44 11.12 -5.07
C LEU A 31 8.79 11.77 -4.78
N LYS A 32 9.33 12.55 -5.73
CA LYS A 32 10.58 13.31 -5.52
C LYS A 32 10.43 14.42 -4.48
N ASP A 33 9.19 14.85 -4.22
CA ASP A 33 8.90 15.87 -3.21
C ASP A 33 8.63 15.27 -1.82
N GLU A 34 8.53 13.94 -1.73
CA GLU A 34 8.32 13.27 -0.44
C GLU A 34 9.63 13.19 0.37
N ASN A 35 9.60 13.76 1.57
CA ASN A 35 10.79 13.87 2.43
C ASN A 35 11.49 12.53 2.69
N LEU A 36 10.72 11.44 2.79
CA LEU A 36 11.26 10.10 3.03
C LEU A 36 11.99 9.53 1.82
N LEU A 37 11.58 9.89 0.60
CA LEU A 37 12.06 9.28 -0.63
C LEU A 37 13.00 10.16 -1.44
N LYS A 38 12.92 11.48 -1.31
CA LYS A 38 13.60 12.45 -2.18
C LYS A 38 15.13 12.28 -2.31
N SER A 39 15.77 11.66 -1.33
CA SER A 39 17.22 11.42 -1.31
C SER A 39 17.62 10.04 -1.87
N PHE A 40 16.65 9.25 -2.34
CA PHE A 40 16.85 7.87 -2.77
C PHE A 40 16.26 7.66 -4.18
N ASP A 41 16.97 8.14 -5.20
CA ASP A 41 16.48 8.14 -6.59
C ASP A 41 16.06 6.75 -7.07
N ASP A 42 16.83 5.70 -6.76
CA ASP A 42 16.51 4.32 -7.14
C ASP A 42 15.23 3.81 -6.47
N ALA A 43 15.01 4.18 -5.21
CA ALA A 43 13.78 3.87 -4.49
C ALA A 43 12.58 4.64 -5.08
N VAL A 44 12.77 5.92 -5.43
CA VAL A 44 11.74 6.71 -6.12
C VAL A 44 11.34 6.03 -7.44
N GLN A 45 12.30 5.60 -8.24
CA GLN A 45 12.02 4.91 -9.52
C GLN A 45 11.25 3.61 -9.30
N ALA A 46 11.63 2.81 -8.29
CA ALA A 46 10.91 1.59 -7.94
C ALA A 46 9.49 1.88 -7.43
N ALA A 47 9.32 2.94 -6.64
CA ALA A 47 8.04 3.34 -6.07
C ALA A 47 7.04 3.86 -7.11
N LEU A 48 7.49 4.37 -8.26
CA LEU A 48 6.60 4.82 -9.35
C LEU A 48 5.68 3.70 -9.86
N MET A 49 6.09 2.45 -9.73
CA MET A 49 5.37 1.27 -10.18
C MET A 49 4.46 0.67 -9.10
N ILE A 50 4.49 1.20 -7.87
CA ILE A 50 3.64 0.75 -6.77
C ILE A 50 2.25 1.37 -6.92
N ASP A 51 1.21 0.56 -6.76
CA ASP A 51 -0.17 1.01 -6.95
C ASP A 51 -0.57 2.08 -5.94
N CYS A 52 -0.20 1.90 -4.67
CA CYS A 52 -0.57 2.86 -3.62
C CYS A 52 0.47 2.92 -2.50
N ILE A 53 0.84 4.13 -2.07
CA ILE A 53 1.71 4.34 -0.89
C ILE A 53 1.05 5.39 -0.01
N TRP A 54 0.93 5.09 1.28
CA TRP A 54 0.47 6.07 2.28
C TRP A 54 1.66 6.75 2.96
N PHE A 55 1.55 8.07 3.12
CA PHE A 55 2.50 8.90 3.85
C PHE A 55 1.79 9.66 4.98
N LYS A 56 2.48 9.86 6.08
CA LYS A 56 1.96 10.59 7.23
C LYS A 56 3.01 11.54 7.79
N ASN A 57 2.64 12.81 7.91
CA ASN A 57 3.45 13.85 8.57
C ASN A 57 4.86 14.05 7.98
N GLY A 58 5.12 13.63 6.74
CA GLY A 58 6.44 13.70 6.11
C GLY A 58 7.54 12.84 6.78
N LYS A 59 7.17 11.98 7.73
CA LYS A 59 8.10 11.17 8.54
C LYS A 59 7.75 9.68 8.58
N LEU A 60 6.52 9.32 8.22
CA LEU A 60 6.02 7.95 8.30
C LEU A 60 5.49 7.50 6.94
N MET A 61 5.65 6.22 6.67
CA MET A 61 5.10 5.54 5.51
C MET A 61 4.32 4.31 6.01
N PRO A 62 3.05 4.50 6.43
CA PRO A 62 2.25 3.46 7.06
C PRO A 62 2.08 2.20 6.26
N ALA A 63 1.94 2.32 4.92
CA ALA A 63 1.75 1.17 4.05
C ALA A 63 2.26 1.44 2.62
N VAL A 64 2.79 0.39 2.02
CA VAL A 64 3.12 0.23 0.59
C VAL A 64 2.24 -0.89 0.08
N MET A 65 1.38 -0.62 -0.90
CA MET A 65 0.30 -1.51 -1.28
C MET A 65 0.28 -1.81 -2.77
N GLU A 66 -0.01 -3.06 -3.09
CA GLU A 66 -0.38 -3.52 -4.43
C GLU A 66 -1.83 -3.99 -4.41
N VAL A 67 -2.60 -3.53 -5.39
CA VAL A 67 -4.03 -3.83 -5.52
C VAL A 67 -4.21 -4.86 -6.62
N GLU A 68 -4.57 -6.08 -6.24
CA GLU A 68 -4.64 -7.21 -7.15
C GLU A 68 -6.09 -7.64 -7.39
N HIS A 69 -6.45 -7.84 -8.63
CA HIS A 69 -7.80 -8.22 -8.99
C HIS A 69 -7.91 -9.61 -9.62
N THR A 70 -6.95 -10.07 -10.40
CA THR A 70 -7.08 -11.36 -11.10
C THR A 70 -5.82 -12.23 -11.14
N THR A 71 -4.65 -11.68 -11.42
CA THR A 71 -3.47 -12.51 -11.72
C THR A 71 -2.15 -11.96 -11.17
N GLY A 72 -2.16 -10.81 -10.55
CA GLY A 72 -0.96 -10.00 -10.34
C GLY A 72 -0.22 -10.20 -9.04
N VAL A 73 -0.66 -11.05 -8.07
CA VAL A 73 -0.05 -11.14 -6.72
C VAL A 73 1.46 -11.28 -6.77
N THR A 74 2.00 -12.18 -7.59
CA THR A 74 3.46 -12.36 -7.74
C THR A 74 4.14 -11.11 -8.29
N SER A 75 3.51 -10.43 -9.25
CA SER A 75 4.04 -9.19 -9.83
C SER A 75 4.03 -8.05 -8.80
N GLY A 76 2.95 -7.92 -8.04
CA GLY A 76 2.83 -6.95 -6.95
C GLY A 76 3.90 -7.18 -5.87
N LEU A 77 4.06 -8.41 -5.41
CA LEU A 77 5.11 -8.77 -4.46
C LEU A 77 6.51 -8.46 -5.00
N SER A 78 6.75 -8.70 -6.30
CA SER A 78 8.03 -8.39 -6.93
C SER A 78 8.30 -6.90 -6.98
N ARG A 79 7.28 -6.06 -7.27
CA ARG A 79 7.42 -4.59 -7.25
C ARG A 79 7.72 -4.08 -5.84
N MET A 80 6.98 -4.56 -4.83
CA MET A 80 7.24 -4.21 -3.43
C MET A 80 8.63 -4.65 -2.97
N LYS A 81 9.07 -5.85 -3.35
CA LYS A 81 10.42 -6.35 -3.06
C LYS A 81 11.49 -5.47 -3.69
N ASN A 82 11.33 -5.11 -4.96
CA ASN A 82 12.24 -4.21 -5.67
C ASN A 82 12.34 -2.84 -4.99
N PHE A 83 11.22 -2.29 -4.52
CA PHE A 83 11.21 -1.04 -3.75
C PHE A 83 11.94 -1.21 -2.41
N LYS A 84 11.60 -2.26 -1.64
CA LYS A 84 12.23 -2.55 -0.35
C LYS A 84 13.75 -2.65 -0.46
N ASP A 85 14.25 -3.34 -1.48
CA ASP A 85 15.69 -3.58 -1.67
C ASP A 85 16.46 -2.29 -2.05
N ARG A 86 15.77 -1.27 -2.57
CA ARG A 86 16.36 0.02 -2.94
C ARG A 86 16.16 1.12 -1.91
N PHE A 87 15.33 0.87 -0.92
CA PHE A 87 15.05 1.81 0.16
C PHE A 87 15.74 1.36 1.46
N PRO A 88 16.30 2.28 2.25
CA PRO A 88 16.86 1.91 3.55
C PRO A 88 15.83 1.21 4.42
N PRO A 89 16.23 0.33 5.36
CA PRO A 89 15.32 -0.30 6.30
C PRO A 89 14.43 0.75 6.97
N PHE A 90 13.13 0.62 6.79
CA PHE A 90 12.14 1.58 7.28
C PHE A 90 10.88 0.85 7.74
N PRO A 91 10.31 1.21 8.91
CA PRO A 91 9.07 0.63 9.39
C PRO A 91 7.92 0.97 8.44
N THR A 92 7.44 -0.01 7.69
CA THR A 92 6.27 0.11 6.82
C THR A 92 5.62 -1.26 6.68
N ARG A 93 4.33 -1.28 6.32
CA ARG A 93 3.61 -2.49 5.97
C ARG A 93 3.63 -2.67 4.47
N TYR A 94 4.08 -3.83 4.01
CA TYR A 94 3.94 -4.25 2.62
C TYR A 94 2.65 -5.05 2.49
N VAL A 95 1.70 -4.55 1.71
CA VAL A 95 0.31 -4.99 1.75
C VAL A 95 -0.17 -5.41 0.36
N VAL A 96 -0.76 -6.59 0.28
CA VAL A 96 -1.54 -7.01 -0.89
C VAL A 96 -3.01 -6.78 -0.59
N VAL A 97 -3.65 -5.95 -1.39
CA VAL A 97 -5.08 -5.66 -1.37
C VAL A 97 -5.73 -6.51 -2.46
N ALA A 98 -6.59 -7.45 -2.08
CA ALA A 98 -7.15 -8.39 -3.04
C ALA A 98 -8.56 -8.87 -2.63
N PRO A 99 -9.34 -9.49 -3.56
CA PRO A 99 -10.61 -10.10 -3.23
C PRO A 99 -10.51 -11.12 -2.11
N ASP A 100 -11.59 -11.27 -1.33
CA ASP A 100 -11.63 -12.17 -0.17
C ASP A 100 -11.38 -13.64 -0.55
N GLU A 101 -11.79 -14.06 -1.74
CA GLU A 101 -11.55 -15.39 -2.29
C GLU A 101 -10.08 -15.66 -2.66
N ASP A 102 -9.27 -14.64 -2.84
CA ASP A 102 -7.85 -14.78 -3.22
C ASP A 102 -6.91 -14.92 -2.00
N ARG A 103 -7.44 -14.99 -0.79
CA ARG A 103 -6.66 -15.08 0.46
C ARG A 103 -5.61 -16.18 0.43
N GLU A 104 -6.00 -17.41 0.06
CA GLU A 104 -5.07 -18.55 0.04
C GLU A 104 -3.93 -18.34 -0.96
N LYS A 105 -4.23 -17.78 -2.12
CA LYS A 105 -3.26 -17.42 -3.14
C LYS A 105 -2.26 -16.37 -2.62
N VAL A 106 -2.73 -15.33 -1.96
CA VAL A 106 -1.87 -14.31 -1.35
C VAL A 106 -0.94 -14.94 -0.32
N VAL A 107 -1.47 -15.78 0.58
CA VAL A 107 -0.69 -16.50 1.60
C VAL A 107 0.38 -17.38 0.93
N GLN A 108 0.00 -18.16 -0.08
CA GLN A 108 0.92 -19.05 -0.79
C GLN A 108 2.07 -18.28 -1.46
N GLU A 109 1.75 -17.21 -2.19
CA GLU A 109 2.75 -16.43 -2.91
C GLU A 109 3.66 -15.64 -1.95
N ALA A 110 3.11 -15.02 -0.91
CA ALA A 110 3.88 -14.24 0.06
C ALA A 110 4.85 -15.10 0.91
N ASN A 111 4.56 -16.39 1.08
CA ASN A 111 5.41 -17.32 1.81
C ASN A 111 6.54 -17.94 0.97
N LYS A 112 6.63 -17.66 -0.32
CA LYS A 112 7.76 -18.07 -1.14
C LYS A 112 9.05 -17.45 -0.63
N PRO A 113 10.19 -18.19 -0.65
CA PRO A 113 11.46 -17.73 -0.06
C PRO A 113 11.88 -16.31 -0.46
N GLN A 114 11.66 -15.92 -1.73
CA GLN A 114 12.05 -14.62 -2.25
C GLN A 114 11.21 -13.45 -1.72
N PHE A 115 10.03 -13.71 -1.12
CA PHE A 115 9.11 -12.67 -0.63
C PHE A 115 8.93 -12.66 0.88
N ARG A 116 9.42 -13.66 1.60
CA ARG A 116 9.22 -13.80 3.05
C ARG A 116 9.72 -12.59 3.85
N ASP A 117 10.76 -11.94 3.40
CA ASP A 117 11.34 -10.78 4.08
C ASP A 117 10.50 -9.49 3.92
N LEU A 118 9.47 -9.51 3.06
CA LEU A 118 8.48 -8.43 2.99
C LEU A 118 7.60 -8.37 4.24
N ASP A 119 7.46 -9.48 4.98
CA ASP A 119 6.47 -9.60 6.06
C ASP A 119 5.09 -9.13 5.62
N THR A 120 4.65 -9.66 4.48
CA THR A 120 3.46 -9.20 3.77
C THR A 120 2.21 -9.27 4.64
N ARG A 121 1.36 -8.25 4.52
CA ARG A 121 0.01 -8.21 5.07
C ARG A 121 -1.00 -8.40 3.94
N TYR A 122 -2.12 -9.00 4.27
CA TYR A 122 -3.27 -9.12 3.38
C TYR A 122 -4.39 -8.18 3.83
N PHE A 123 -4.92 -7.42 2.90
CA PHE A 123 -6.01 -6.48 3.15
C PHE A 123 -7.17 -6.83 2.23
N PRO A 124 -8.12 -7.68 2.68
CA PRO A 124 -9.23 -8.12 1.86
C PRO A 124 -10.15 -6.95 1.47
N TYR A 125 -10.78 -7.02 0.31
CA TYR A 125 -11.71 -5.98 -0.16
C TYR A 125 -12.80 -5.68 0.84
N SER A 126 -13.34 -6.70 1.51
CA SER A 126 -14.35 -6.53 2.57
C SER A 126 -13.83 -5.63 3.72
N ALA A 127 -12.59 -5.83 4.15
CA ALA A 127 -11.98 -5.01 5.20
C ALA A 127 -11.66 -3.58 4.72
N VAL A 128 -11.31 -3.39 3.43
CA VAL A 128 -11.16 -2.06 2.83
C VAL A 128 -12.49 -1.30 2.88
N GLU A 129 -13.58 -1.96 2.47
CA GLU A 129 -14.93 -1.37 2.50
C GLU A 129 -15.35 -1.02 3.93
N GLU A 130 -15.13 -1.92 4.87
CA GLU A 130 -15.45 -1.70 6.29
C GLU A 130 -14.68 -0.49 6.85
N LEU A 131 -13.38 -0.43 6.62
CA LEU A 131 -12.54 0.71 7.05
C LEU A 131 -13.00 2.01 6.39
N TYR A 132 -13.33 1.99 5.09
CA TYR A 132 -13.84 3.15 4.38
C TYR A 132 -15.13 3.66 4.99
N VAL A 133 -16.12 2.78 5.21
CA VAL A 133 -17.41 3.11 5.83
C VAL A 133 -17.21 3.67 7.24
N LEU A 134 -16.33 3.07 8.02
CA LEU A 134 -16.00 3.54 9.37
C LEU A 134 -15.43 4.96 9.33
N CYS A 135 -14.48 5.22 8.43
CA CYS A 135 -13.89 6.55 8.25
C CYS A 135 -14.92 7.61 7.85
N GLN A 136 -15.87 7.26 6.97
CA GLN A 136 -16.94 8.16 6.53
C GLN A 136 -17.91 8.48 7.67
N ARG A 137 -18.38 7.45 8.38
CA ARG A 137 -19.38 7.61 9.47
C ARG A 137 -18.82 8.33 10.68
N ARG A 138 -17.58 8.05 11.07
CA ARG A 138 -16.98 8.53 12.30
C ARG A 138 -16.07 9.73 12.14
N ARG A 139 -15.81 10.18 10.89
CA ARG A 139 -14.84 11.23 10.58
C ARG A 139 -13.51 11.03 11.31
N LEU A 140 -13.03 9.78 11.28
CA LEU A 140 -11.82 9.39 12.01
C LEU A 140 -10.63 10.24 11.58
N ARG A 141 -9.99 10.86 12.56
CA ARG A 141 -8.75 11.62 12.39
C ARG A 141 -7.72 11.09 13.38
N GLY A 142 -6.44 11.16 13.02
CA GLY A 142 -5.37 10.78 13.95
C GLY A 142 -5.29 9.29 14.29
N ILE A 143 -5.71 8.42 13.36
CA ILE A 143 -5.57 6.97 13.52
C ILE A 143 -4.09 6.62 13.71
N THR A 144 -3.80 5.76 14.68
CA THR A 144 -2.47 5.18 14.87
C THR A 144 -2.22 4.11 13.81
N GLU A 145 -0.95 3.82 13.55
CA GLU A 145 -0.58 2.80 12.56
C GLU A 145 -1.00 1.40 13.03
N GLU A 146 -0.99 1.15 14.33
CA GLU A 146 -1.42 -0.11 14.92
C GLU A 146 -2.90 -0.40 14.67
N PHE A 147 -3.73 0.62 14.52
CA PHE A 147 -5.13 0.45 14.16
C PHE A 147 -5.30 -0.25 12.80
N LEU A 148 -4.38 -0.05 11.86
CA LEU A 148 -4.39 -0.70 10.57
C LEU A 148 -4.21 -2.21 10.69
N ASP A 149 -3.51 -2.68 11.71
CA ASP A 149 -3.28 -4.11 11.94
C ASP A 149 -4.57 -4.87 12.28
N CYS A 150 -5.64 -4.15 12.67
CA CYS A 150 -6.97 -4.74 12.83
C CYS A 150 -7.62 -5.15 11.49
N TYR A 151 -7.18 -4.55 10.39
CA TYR A 151 -7.73 -4.75 9.05
C TYR A 151 -6.77 -5.47 8.11
N MET A 152 -5.46 -5.37 8.36
CA MET A 152 -4.40 -5.92 7.54
C MET A 152 -3.83 -7.18 8.19
N GLU A 153 -4.26 -8.35 7.72
CA GLU A 153 -3.90 -9.65 8.28
C GLU A 153 -2.43 -10.00 8.02
N PRO A 154 -1.67 -10.50 9.00
CA PRO A 154 -0.38 -11.12 8.74
C PRO A 154 -0.57 -12.42 7.97
N VAL A 155 0.25 -12.65 6.94
CA VAL A 155 0.15 -13.85 6.10
C VAL A 155 1.36 -14.79 6.21
N LEU A 156 2.42 -14.38 6.93
CA LEU A 156 3.54 -15.28 7.16
C LEU A 156 3.10 -16.45 8.04
N GLN A 157 3.35 -17.65 7.54
CA GLN A 157 3.23 -18.87 8.32
C GLN A 157 4.50 -19.03 9.17
N VAL A 158 4.32 -18.99 10.48
CA VAL A 158 5.39 -19.34 11.42
C VAL A 158 5.56 -20.85 11.29
N GLY A 159 6.70 -21.25 10.74
CA GLY A 159 7.10 -22.66 10.65
C GLY A 159 7.49 -23.22 11.99
#